data_1fb2b3c8b54ee7b5f38eed185eaee1e9
#
_entry.id   1fb2b3c8b54ee7b5f38eed185eaee1e9
#
_cell.length_a   1.000
_cell.length_b   1.000
_cell.length_c   1.000
_cell.angle_alpha   90.00
_cell.angle_beta   90.00
_cell.angle_gamma   90.00
#
_symmetry.space_group_name_H-M   'P 1'
#
loop_
_entity.id
_entity.type
_entity.pdbx_description
1 polymer ?
#
loop_
_entity_poly.entity_id
_entity_poly.type
_entity_poly.pdbx_seq_one_letter_code
_entity_poly.pdbx_strand_id
1 'polypeptide(L)'
;MKKHFLILVFLIFGMNVFAQHKFDELQYSKEECVFNLNAPSSVRTVRVRIYESADAEKPLHVLKMKRNGLDRWRVSLKGDWAGHFYTFDIGRGECPGTFAKAVGVNGKRAAIVRMEDTNPEGWDKDVRPKLENASDMIVYEMHHRDFSIHPSSRSRYPGKFLALTEPHNIWY
;
A
#
# COMPACT_ATOMS: atom_id res chain seq x y z
N MET A 1 -46.12 5.48 -21.35
CA MET A 1 -44.90 6.32 -21.28
C MET A 1 -44.23 6.39 -19.87
N LYS A 2 -44.95 6.43 -18.75
CA LYS A 2 -44.37 6.54 -17.40
C LYS A 2 -43.56 5.32 -16.92
N LYS A 3 -43.88 4.10 -17.34
CA LYS A 3 -43.20 2.86 -16.93
C LYS A 3 -41.76 2.73 -17.51
N HIS A 4 -41.51 3.20 -18.71
CA HIS A 4 -40.21 3.10 -19.36
C HIS A 4 -39.21 4.15 -18.81
N PHE A 5 -39.71 5.28 -18.33
CA PHE A 5 -38.87 6.31 -17.70
C PHE A 5 -38.28 5.82 -16.37
N LEU A 6 -39.06 5.06 -15.58
CA LEU A 6 -38.60 4.50 -14.30
C LEU A 6 -37.50 3.45 -14.49
N ILE A 7 -37.60 2.61 -15.52
CA ILE A 7 -36.58 1.59 -15.84
C ILE A 7 -35.29 2.25 -16.30
N LEU A 8 -35.34 3.34 -17.05
CA LEU A 8 -34.14 4.07 -17.50
C LEU A 8 -33.39 4.70 -16.33
N VAL A 9 -34.11 5.28 -15.36
CA VAL A 9 -33.50 5.87 -14.14
C VAL A 9 -32.84 4.79 -13.26
N PHE A 10 -33.43 3.61 -13.15
CA PHE A 10 -32.81 2.49 -12.43
C PHE A 10 -31.55 1.96 -13.12
N LEU A 11 -31.53 1.91 -14.46
CA LEU A 11 -30.35 1.52 -15.22
C LEU A 11 -29.19 2.53 -15.06
N ILE A 12 -29.48 3.83 -15.01
CA ILE A 12 -28.46 4.86 -14.80
C ILE A 12 -27.92 4.83 -13.36
N PHE A 13 -28.74 4.58 -12.35
CA PHE A 13 -28.31 4.43 -10.97
C PHE A 13 -27.55 3.11 -10.72
N GLY A 14 -27.94 2.02 -11.39
CA GLY A 14 -27.26 0.71 -11.27
C GLY A 14 -25.86 0.70 -11.88
N MET A 15 -25.57 1.54 -12.88
CA MET A 15 -24.26 1.60 -13.53
C MET A 15 -23.19 2.35 -12.72
N ASN A 16 -23.58 3.16 -11.73
CA ASN A 16 -22.63 3.94 -10.92
C ASN A 16 -22.01 3.15 -9.74
N VAL A 17 -22.51 1.95 -9.42
CA VAL A 17 -22.02 1.16 -8.28
C VAL A 17 -20.79 0.31 -8.62
N PHE A 18 -20.47 0.11 -9.89
CA PHE A 18 -19.35 -0.75 -10.33
C PHE A 18 -18.08 -0.01 -10.78
N ALA A 19 -18.02 1.30 -10.67
CA ALA A 19 -16.93 2.10 -11.22
C ALA A 19 -15.85 2.53 -10.21
N GLN A 20 -15.76 1.90 -9.05
CA GLN A 20 -14.54 2.02 -8.22
C GLN A 20 -13.51 1.01 -8.70
N HIS A 21 -12.93 1.22 -9.88
CA HIS A 21 -11.68 0.58 -10.23
C HIS A 21 -10.62 1.06 -9.25
N LYS A 22 -10.35 0.23 -8.25
CA LYS A 22 -9.23 0.44 -7.34
C LYS A 22 -7.96 0.48 -8.18
N PHE A 23 -7.32 1.66 -8.26
CA PHE A 23 -6.05 1.80 -8.95
C PHE A 23 -5.01 0.96 -8.23
N ASP A 24 -4.42 0.01 -8.92
CA ASP A 24 -3.35 -0.84 -8.38
C ASP A 24 -2.04 -0.49 -9.09
N GLU A 25 -1.18 0.22 -8.35
CA GLU A 25 0.10 0.71 -8.85
C GLU A 25 1.06 -0.43 -9.17
N LEU A 26 1.06 -1.46 -8.34
CA LEU A 26 1.81 -2.67 -8.51
C LEU A 26 0.90 -3.89 -8.41
N GLN A 27 0.80 -4.64 -9.50
CA GLN A 27 0.21 -5.97 -9.52
C GLN A 27 1.37 -6.97 -9.53
N TYR A 28 1.51 -7.70 -8.43
CA TYR A 28 2.56 -8.70 -8.25
C TYR A 28 2.01 -10.11 -8.46
N SER A 29 2.76 -10.91 -9.17
CA SER A 29 2.69 -12.38 -9.17
C SER A 29 4.12 -12.95 -9.20
N LYS A 30 4.26 -14.27 -9.01
CA LYS A 30 5.57 -14.95 -9.15
C LYS A 30 6.11 -14.95 -10.59
N GLU A 31 5.23 -14.79 -11.56
CA GLU A 31 5.56 -14.83 -12.98
C GLU A 31 5.94 -13.44 -13.50
N GLU A 32 5.30 -12.39 -12.97
CA GLU A 32 5.56 -11.03 -13.40
C GLU A 32 5.10 -9.98 -12.38
N CYS A 33 5.74 -8.82 -12.42
CA CYS A 33 5.28 -7.58 -11.82
C CYS A 33 4.76 -6.64 -12.90
N VAL A 34 3.56 -6.09 -12.73
CA VAL A 34 2.99 -5.07 -13.61
C VAL A 34 2.90 -3.75 -12.88
N PHE A 35 3.65 -2.78 -13.38
CA PHE A 35 3.68 -1.42 -12.82
C PHE A 35 2.74 -0.51 -13.60
N ASN A 36 1.90 0.21 -12.88
CA ASN A 36 0.98 1.22 -13.42
C ASN A 36 1.26 2.55 -12.73
N LEU A 37 1.21 3.64 -13.49
CA LEU A 37 1.35 4.99 -12.96
C LEU A 37 0.38 5.94 -13.66
N ASN A 38 -0.28 6.78 -12.88
CA ASN A 38 -0.99 7.94 -13.42
C ASN A 38 -0.04 9.15 -13.36
N ALA A 39 0.17 9.79 -14.49
CA ALA A 39 1.00 10.99 -14.58
C ALA A 39 0.36 12.00 -15.52
N PRO A 40 0.54 13.33 -15.30
CA PRO A 40 -0.02 14.36 -16.14
C PRO A 40 0.26 14.14 -17.63
N SER A 41 -0.65 14.53 -18.51
CA SER A 41 -0.50 14.36 -19.96
C SER A 41 0.74 15.04 -20.54
N SER A 42 1.26 16.07 -19.85
CA SER A 42 2.50 16.78 -20.20
C SER A 42 3.76 15.94 -20.00
N VAL A 43 3.71 14.86 -19.19
CA VAL A 43 4.84 13.95 -18.98
C VAL A 43 5.08 13.15 -20.26
N ARG A 44 6.31 13.20 -20.77
CA ARG A 44 6.70 12.54 -22.03
C ARG A 44 7.37 11.20 -21.84
N THR A 45 8.00 10.99 -20.70
CA THR A 45 8.73 9.75 -20.41
C THR A 45 8.56 9.39 -18.95
N VAL A 46 8.25 8.12 -18.71
CA VAL A 46 8.18 7.54 -17.37
C VAL A 46 9.07 6.29 -17.35
N ARG A 47 9.81 6.11 -16.28
CA ARG A 47 10.64 4.93 -16.01
C ARG A 47 10.27 4.34 -14.67
N VAL A 48 10.38 3.02 -14.56
CA VAL A 48 10.46 2.29 -13.30
C VAL A 48 11.90 1.84 -13.12
N ARG A 49 12.44 2.02 -11.94
CA ARG A 49 13.77 1.52 -11.56
C ARG A 49 13.58 0.46 -10.50
N ILE A 50 14.24 -0.67 -10.67
CA ILE A 50 14.18 -1.81 -9.75
C ILE A 50 15.52 -1.89 -9.03
N TYR A 51 15.47 -2.11 -7.72
CA TYR A 51 16.64 -2.14 -6.84
C TYR A 51 16.64 -3.43 -6.01
N GLU A 52 17.82 -3.93 -5.71
CA GLU A 52 18.02 -5.10 -4.87
C GLU A 52 17.63 -4.83 -3.41
N SER A 53 17.92 -3.63 -2.90
CA SER A 53 17.61 -3.22 -1.53
C SER A 53 17.10 -1.78 -1.46
N ALA A 54 16.58 -1.39 -0.30
CA ALA A 54 16.05 -0.04 -0.06
C ALA A 54 17.12 1.05 -0.17
N ASP A 55 18.39 0.71 0.02
CA ASP A 55 19.56 1.59 0.06
C ASP A 55 20.57 1.35 -1.06
N ALA A 56 20.31 0.39 -1.99
CA ALA A 56 21.19 0.10 -3.12
C ALA A 56 21.51 1.37 -3.92
N GLU A 57 22.79 1.59 -4.25
CA GLU A 57 23.22 2.80 -4.97
C GLU A 57 22.75 2.83 -6.43
N LYS A 58 22.66 1.65 -7.06
CA LYS A 58 22.33 1.52 -8.48
C LYS A 58 21.13 0.62 -8.69
N PRO A 59 20.26 0.92 -9.67
CA PRO A 59 19.18 0.04 -10.03
C PRO A 59 19.71 -1.22 -10.77
N LEU A 60 19.07 -2.36 -10.51
CA LEU A 60 19.24 -3.59 -11.28
C LEU A 60 18.65 -3.44 -12.69
N HIS A 61 17.47 -2.81 -12.77
CA HIS A 61 16.77 -2.59 -14.02
C HIS A 61 16.23 -1.17 -14.12
N VAL A 62 16.22 -0.63 -15.34
CA VAL A 62 15.55 0.62 -15.69
C VAL A 62 14.61 0.35 -16.85
N LEU A 63 13.31 0.37 -16.58
CA LEU A 63 12.27 0.03 -17.53
C LEU A 63 11.57 1.30 -18.01
N LYS A 64 11.52 1.50 -19.33
CA LYS A 64 10.70 2.58 -19.90
C LYS A 64 9.25 2.13 -19.94
N MET A 65 8.35 2.88 -19.30
CA MET A 65 6.92 2.61 -19.33
C MET A 65 6.33 3.03 -20.69
N LYS A 66 5.31 2.32 -21.10
CA LYS A 66 4.50 2.64 -22.27
C LYS A 66 3.25 3.39 -21.85
N ARG A 67 2.87 4.39 -22.64
CA ARG A 67 1.62 5.12 -22.42
C ARG A 67 0.43 4.20 -22.70
N ASN A 68 -0.54 4.18 -21.79
CA ASN A 68 -1.75 3.39 -21.89
C ASN A 68 -2.97 4.29 -21.57
N GLY A 69 -3.32 5.15 -22.53
CA GLY A 69 -4.33 6.18 -22.38
C GLY A 69 -3.72 7.59 -22.25
N LEU A 70 -4.52 8.58 -21.83
CA LEU A 70 -4.09 9.97 -21.75
C LEU A 70 -3.04 10.21 -20.67
N ASP A 71 -3.27 9.69 -19.49
CA ASP A 71 -2.51 9.93 -18.25
C ASP A 71 -1.95 8.66 -17.61
N ARG A 72 -2.20 7.49 -18.20
CA ARG A 72 -1.79 6.19 -17.66
C ARG A 72 -0.53 5.69 -18.35
N TRP A 73 0.32 5.05 -17.56
CA TRP A 73 1.54 4.42 -17.99
C TRP A 73 1.61 3.01 -17.42
N ARG A 74 2.15 2.08 -18.21
CA ARG A 74 2.26 0.67 -17.82
C ARG A 74 3.55 0.06 -18.36
N VAL A 75 4.12 -0.85 -17.55
CA VAL A 75 5.19 -1.76 -17.95
C VAL A 75 5.09 -3.03 -17.12
N SER A 76 5.51 -4.16 -17.70
CA SER A 76 5.66 -5.42 -16.96
C SER A 76 7.12 -5.87 -16.93
N LEU A 77 7.48 -6.57 -15.88
CA LEU A 77 8.78 -7.19 -15.66
C LEU A 77 8.54 -8.64 -15.27
N LYS A 78 9.01 -9.57 -16.09
CA LYS A 78 8.87 -11.01 -15.87
C LYS A 78 9.74 -11.50 -14.72
N GLY A 79 9.26 -12.51 -14.00
CA GLY A 79 9.93 -13.17 -12.88
C GLY A 79 9.38 -12.77 -11.52
N ASP A 80 9.84 -13.48 -10.50
CA ASP A 80 9.51 -13.20 -9.09
C ASP A 80 10.45 -12.12 -8.53
N TRP A 81 9.88 -10.97 -8.23
CA TRP A 81 10.60 -9.80 -7.73
C TRP A 81 10.24 -9.46 -6.29
N ALA A 82 9.60 -10.37 -5.56
CA ALA A 82 9.35 -10.17 -4.12
C ALA A 82 10.67 -9.91 -3.38
N GLY A 83 10.64 -8.99 -2.42
CA GLY A 83 11.84 -8.58 -1.66
C GLY A 83 12.68 -7.48 -2.32
N HIS A 84 12.42 -7.16 -3.59
CA HIS A 84 13.07 -6.04 -4.28
C HIS A 84 12.32 -4.72 -4.07
N PHE A 85 12.94 -3.63 -4.50
CA PHE A 85 12.38 -2.28 -4.34
C PHE A 85 12.24 -1.59 -5.70
N TYR A 86 11.35 -0.61 -5.76
CA TYR A 86 11.16 0.16 -6.98
C TYR A 86 10.92 1.64 -6.72
N THR A 87 11.19 2.44 -7.76
CA THR A 87 10.81 3.85 -7.84
C THR A 87 10.26 4.16 -9.22
N PHE A 88 9.47 5.23 -9.29
CA PHE A 88 9.10 5.87 -10.55
C PHE A 88 9.93 7.13 -10.78
N ASP A 89 10.26 7.40 -12.05
CA ASP A 89 10.94 8.60 -12.50
C ASP A 89 10.17 9.19 -13.68
N ILE A 90 9.60 10.37 -13.48
CA ILE A 90 8.89 11.15 -14.51
C ILE A 90 9.72 12.28 -15.10
N GLY A 91 11.05 12.29 -14.86
CA GLY A 91 11.98 13.33 -15.30
C GLY A 91 12.23 14.44 -14.29
N ARG A 92 11.78 14.28 -13.04
CA ARG A 92 11.99 15.23 -11.93
C ARG A 92 12.64 14.59 -10.70
N GLY A 93 13.28 13.45 -10.88
CA GLY A 93 13.81 12.61 -9.81
C GLY A 93 12.95 11.38 -9.55
N GLU A 94 13.43 10.56 -8.65
CA GLU A 94 12.81 9.30 -8.27
C GLU A 94 11.89 9.48 -7.07
N CYS A 95 10.77 8.78 -7.09
CA CYS A 95 9.88 8.68 -5.95
C CYS A 95 9.30 7.26 -5.84
N PRO A 96 8.99 6.77 -4.62
CA PRO A 96 8.08 5.64 -4.49
C PRO A 96 6.72 6.07 -5.01
N GLY A 97 5.92 5.18 -5.50
CA GLY A 97 4.59 5.54 -5.97
C GLY A 97 3.66 6.00 -4.83
N THR A 98 2.66 6.78 -5.19
CA THR A 98 1.66 7.30 -4.22
C THR A 98 0.81 6.17 -3.61
N PHE A 99 0.63 5.07 -4.33
CA PHE A 99 -0.18 3.93 -3.92
C PHE A 99 0.67 2.70 -3.56
N ALA A 100 1.93 2.92 -3.19
CA ALA A 100 2.81 1.84 -2.74
C ALA A 100 2.23 1.16 -1.49
N LYS A 101 2.10 -0.18 -1.54
CA LYS A 101 1.56 -0.98 -0.42
C LYS A 101 2.57 -1.16 0.72
N ALA A 102 3.86 -1.10 0.39
CA ALA A 102 4.96 -1.18 1.34
C ALA A 102 6.11 -0.29 0.87
N VAL A 103 6.89 0.21 1.81
CA VAL A 103 8.04 1.08 1.53
C VAL A 103 9.24 0.65 2.36
N GLY A 104 10.43 0.90 1.86
CA GLY A 104 11.67 0.72 2.58
C GLY A 104 11.92 1.83 3.62
N VAL A 105 13.08 1.77 4.25
CA VAL A 105 13.49 2.72 5.29
C VAL A 105 13.38 4.16 4.78
N ASN A 106 12.76 5.02 5.62
CA ASN A 106 12.49 6.43 5.34
C ASN A 106 11.62 6.70 4.10
N GLY A 107 10.88 5.69 3.60
CA GLY A 107 9.97 5.86 2.48
C GLY A 107 10.62 6.24 1.15
N LYS A 108 11.93 6.01 0.98
CA LYS A 108 12.65 6.40 -0.25
C LYS A 108 12.28 5.55 -1.46
N ARG A 109 11.94 4.29 -1.24
CA ARG A 109 11.58 3.33 -2.29
C ARG A 109 10.38 2.51 -1.88
N ALA A 110 9.53 2.18 -2.82
CA ALA A 110 8.47 1.21 -2.63
C ALA A 110 9.05 -0.21 -2.64
N ALA A 111 8.47 -1.09 -1.84
CA ALA A 111 8.86 -2.50 -1.77
C ALA A 111 7.90 -3.37 -2.57
N ILE A 112 8.43 -4.36 -3.26
CA ILE A 112 7.66 -5.42 -3.91
C ILE A 112 7.48 -6.52 -2.87
N VAL A 113 6.27 -6.66 -2.34
CA VAL A 113 5.96 -7.62 -1.28
C VAL A 113 4.87 -8.57 -1.72
N ARG A 114 5.01 -9.82 -1.33
CA ARG A 114 3.92 -10.77 -1.33
C ARG A 114 3.14 -10.54 -0.04
N MET A 115 1.90 -10.08 -0.16
CA MET A 115 1.11 -9.66 1.01
C MET A 115 0.88 -10.78 2.01
N GLU A 116 0.78 -12.03 1.53
CA GLU A 116 0.62 -13.21 2.37
C GLU A 116 1.81 -13.43 3.31
N ASP A 117 3.03 -13.10 2.86
CA ASP A 117 4.26 -13.26 3.65
C ASP A 117 4.40 -12.19 4.75
N THR A 118 3.55 -11.17 4.74
CA THR A 118 3.55 -10.10 5.76
C THR A 118 2.67 -10.43 6.97
N ASN A 119 1.86 -11.48 6.89
CA ASN A 119 0.98 -11.88 7.96
C ASN A 119 1.79 -12.56 9.09
N PRO A 120 1.61 -12.16 10.35
CA PRO A 120 2.21 -12.86 11.47
C PRO A 120 1.59 -14.25 11.65
N GLU A 121 2.29 -15.11 12.39
CA GLU A 121 1.77 -16.44 12.74
C GLU A 121 0.42 -16.32 13.45
N GLY A 122 -0.56 -17.11 13.01
CA GLY A 122 -1.92 -17.13 13.58
C GLY A 122 -2.84 -16.04 13.06
N TRP A 123 -2.41 -15.20 12.11
CA TRP A 123 -3.24 -14.12 11.54
C TRP A 123 -4.55 -14.61 10.94
N ASP A 124 -4.54 -15.81 10.35
CA ASP A 124 -5.72 -16.48 9.79
C ASP A 124 -6.77 -16.86 10.84
N LYS A 125 -6.37 -16.94 12.11
CA LYS A 125 -7.22 -17.27 13.26
C LYS A 125 -7.65 -16.03 14.04
N ASP A 126 -7.11 -14.85 13.70
CA ASP A 126 -7.45 -13.59 14.36
C ASP A 126 -8.86 -13.18 14.00
N VAL A 127 -9.69 -12.97 15.02
CA VAL A 127 -11.08 -12.54 14.86
C VAL A 127 -11.27 -11.19 15.57
N ARG A 128 -11.47 -10.15 14.77
CA ARG A 128 -11.78 -8.83 15.33
C ARG A 128 -13.11 -8.84 16.08
N PRO A 129 -13.23 -8.12 17.18
CA PRO A 129 -14.50 -7.93 17.88
C PRO A 129 -15.58 -7.35 16.94
N LYS A 130 -16.81 -7.88 17.05
CA LYS A 130 -17.95 -7.28 16.36
C LYS A 130 -18.46 -6.11 17.20
N LEU A 131 -18.49 -4.94 16.61
CA LEU A 131 -19.16 -3.77 17.19
C LEU A 131 -20.56 -3.69 16.58
N GLU A 132 -21.58 -3.45 17.41
CA GLU A 132 -22.95 -3.24 16.93
C GLU A 132 -23.09 -1.87 16.27
N ASN A 133 -22.48 -0.85 16.89
CA ASN A 133 -22.47 0.51 16.35
C ASN A 133 -21.04 1.09 16.35
N ALA A 134 -20.75 2.01 15.46
CA ALA A 134 -19.49 2.73 15.44
C ALA A 134 -19.25 3.57 16.72
N SER A 135 -20.35 3.99 17.40
CA SER A 135 -20.31 4.71 18.67
C SER A 135 -19.83 3.87 19.86
N ASP A 136 -19.80 2.54 19.71
CA ASP A 136 -19.34 1.63 20.76
C ASP A 136 -17.79 1.50 20.77
N MET A 137 -17.15 2.15 19.82
CA MET A 137 -15.69 2.14 19.68
C MET A 137 -15.05 3.13 20.65
N ILE A 138 -14.10 2.64 21.46
CA ILE A 138 -13.19 3.47 22.23
C ILE A 138 -11.89 3.58 21.43
N VAL A 139 -11.51 4.80 21.05
CA VAL A 139 -10.27 5.07 20.32
C VAL A 139 -9.26 5.71 21.27
N TYR A 140 -8.12 5.10 21.42
CA TYR A 140 -7.00 5.63 22.17
C TYR A 140 -5.83 5.90 21.25
N GLU A 141 -5.46 7.16 21.09
CA GLU A 141 -4.30 7.58 20.29
C GLU A 141 -3.11 7.82 21.22
N MET A 142 -1.96 7.19 20.90
CA MET A 142 -0.75 7.37 21.70
C MET A 142 0.50 7.27 20.82
N HIS A 143 1.57 7.89 21.30
CA HIS A 143 2.90 7.65 20.74
C HIS A 143 3.56 6.49 21.51
N HIS A 144 3.72 5.32 20.87
CA HIS A 144 4.17 4.07 21.52
C HIS A 144 5.54 4.20 22.24
N ARG A 145 6.46 5.05 21.72
CA ARG A 145 7.73 5.32 22.36
C ARG A 145 7.53 6.03 23.69
N ASP A 146 6.74 7.10 23.69
CA ASP A 146 6.54 7.94 24.87
C ASP A 146 5.72 7.19 25.94
N PHE A 147 4.84 6.31 25.51
CA PHE A 147 4.06 5.44 26.40
C PHE A 147 4.93 4.56 27.29
N SER A 148 6.06 4.07 26.81
CA SER A 148 6.85 3.06 27.52
C SER A 148 8.33 3.41 27.75
N ILE A 149 8.84 4.54 27.22
CA ILE A 149 10.29 4.88 27.31
C ILE A 149 10.75 5.23 28.71
N HIS A 150 9.86 5.77 29.56
CA HIS A 150 10.22 6.19 30.91
C HIS A 150 10.50 4.97 31.79
N PRO A 151 11.53 5.00 32.67
CA PRO A 151 11.86 3.86 33.54
C PRO A 151 10.71 3.37 34.45
N SER A 152 9.78 4.25 34.82
CA SER A 152 8.61 3.87 35.63
C SER A 152 7.65 2.92 34.93
N SER A 153 7.71 2.80 33.60
CA SER A 153 6.93 1.82 32.85
C SER A 153 7.33 0.39 33.17
N ARG A 154 8.57 0.18 33.67
CA ARG A 154 9.15 -1.12 33.92
C ARG A 154 9.09 -2.06 32.70
N SER A 155 8.95 -1.51 31.52
CA SER A 155 8.85 -2.27 30.29
C SER A 155 10.19 -2.97 29.99
N ARG A 156 10.11 -4.22 29.56
CA ARG A 156 11.26 -4.99 29.06
C ARG A 156 11.72 -4.46 27.70
N TYR A 157 10.81 -3.84 26.95
CA TYR A 157 11.07 -3.29 25.62
C TYR A 157 10.74 -1.80 25.55
N PRO A 158 11.40 -0.94 26.37
CA PRO A 158 11.02 0.46 26.48
C PRO A 158 11.12 1.19 25.13
N GLY A 159 10.09 1.94 24.77
CA GLY A 159 10.02 2.70 23.52
C GLY A 159 9.84 1.86 22.26
N LYS A 160 9.57 0.57 22.35
CA LYS A 160 9.36 -0.35 21.22
C LYS A 160 7.90 -0.78 21.14
N PHE A 161 7.46 -1.20 19.96
CA PHE A 161 6.11 -1.75 19.76
C PHE A 161 5.81 -2.94 20.69
N LEU A 162 6.81 -3.78 20.94
CA LEU A 162 6.66 -4.94 21.83
C LEU A 162 6.29 -4.56 23.27
N ALA A 163 6.55 -3.34 23.73
CA ALA A 163 6.12 -2.89 25.04
C ALA A 163 4.58 -2.96 25.20
N LEU A 164 3.83 -2.81 24.12
CA LEU A 164 2.37 -2.87 24.14
C LEU A 164 1.82 -4.28 24.36
N THR A 165 2.65 -5.32 24.18
CA THR A 165 2.25 -6.71 24.39
C THR A 165 2.57 -7.23 25.81
N GLU A 166 3.20 -6.39 26.64
CA GLU A 166 3.55 -6.77 28.01
C GLU A 166 2.33 -6.70 28.94
N PRO A 167 2.15 -7.72 29.84
CA PRO A 167 0.93 -7.82 30.67
C PRO A 167 0.59 -6.57 31.45
N HIS A 168 1.58 -5.88 32.02
CA HIS A 168 1.36 -4.67 32.82
C HIS A 168 0.98 -3.44 31.99
N ASN A 169 1.13 -3.51 30.66
CA ASN A 169 0.70 -2.45 29.74
C ASN A 169 -0.66 -2.74 29.07
N ILE A 170 -1.15 -3.99 29.16
CA ILE A 170 -2.43 -4.39 28.57
C ILE A 170 -3.63 -4.02 29.48
N TRP A 171 -3.38 -3.80 30.77
CA TRP A 171 -4.44 -3.58 31.77
C TRP A 171 -4.69 -2.10 32.12
N TYR A 172 -4.27 -1.16 31.26
CA TYR A 172 -4.57 0.27 31.45
C TYR A 172 -5.69 0.72 30.55
#